data_d49e1d453a3abd7bce04fa41ea9ef43e
#
_entry.id   d49e1d453a3abd7bce04fa41ea9ef43e
#
_cell.length_a   1.000
_cell.length_b   1.000
_cell.length_c   1.000
_cell.angle_alpha   90.00
_cell.angle_beta   90.00
_cell.angle_gamma   90.00
#
_symmetry.space_group_name_H-M   'P 1'
#
loop_
_entity.id
_entity.type
_entity.pdbx_description
1 polymer ?
#
loop_
_entity_poly.entity_id
_entity_poly.type
_entity_poly.pdbx_seq_one_letter_code
_entity_poly.pdbx_strand_id
1 'polypeptide(L)'
;MASPQLTPEQVQQLSASVAQYITAQHEAYLPTGIPLTAKQRLALKGFFIVAILDKVRLVVLQNSRVQNPNFYPQLRQLGFKNLPDFRLMAAITFGNVVVSHQPFTHGLLFHELVHVEQYRQLGIQQFSNLYVRGFLTGGGYDGIPLEMNAYALGTRFEANPRQHFSVSDEVTEWIRRDRF
;
A
#
# COMPACT_ATOMS: atom_id res chain seq x y z
N MET A 1 -8.87 -5.88 24.99
CA MET A 1 -7.93 -7.01 25.12
C MET A 1 -6.65 -6.60 24.38
N ALA A 2 -5.47 -6.81 24.98
CA ALA A 2 -4.21 -6.50 24.33
C ALA A 2 -4.02 -7.38 23.07
N SER A 3 -3.44 -6.80 22.02
CA SER A 3 -3.07 -7.57 20.82
C SER A 3 -2.07 -8.67 21.20
N PRO A 4 -2.12 -9.84 20.54
CA PRO A 4 -1.14 -10.90 20.78
C PRO A 4 0.29 -10.38 20.59
N GLN A 5 1.17 -10.71 21.49
CA GLN A 5 2.60 -10.38 21.35
C GLN A 5 3.29 -11.49 20.56
N LEU A 6 3.95 -11.12 19.48
CA LEU A 6 4.79 -12.02 18.68
C LEU A 6 6.25 -11.88 19.09
N THR A 7 7.00 -12.99 19.04
CA THR A 7 8.47 -12.94 19.19
C THR A 7 9.11 -12.25 17.97
N PRO A 8 10.35 -11.74 18.07
CA PRO A 8 11.07 -11.17 16.92
C PRO A 8 11.12 -12.12 15.72
N GLU A 9 11.33 -13.43 15.96
CA GLU A 9 11.36 -14.46 14.92
C GLU A 9 9.99 -14.63 14.24
N GLN A 10 8.91 -14.59 15.00
CA GLN A 10 7.54 -14.63 14.47
C GLN A 10 7.21 -13.40 13.65
N VAL A 11 7.66 -12.21 14.07
CA VAL A 11 7.51 -10.97 13.30
C VAL A 11 8.27 -11.08 11.97
N GLN A 12 9.48 -11.60 11.97
CA GLN A 12 10.27 -11.80 10.76
C GLN A 12 9.59 -12.80 9.81
N GLN A 13 9.10 -13.92 10.32
CA GLN A 13 8.36 -14.93 9.54
C GLN A 13 7.07 -14.35 8.94
N LEU A 14 6.31 -13.60 9.72
CA LEU A 14 5.11 -12.94 9.24
C LEU A 14 5.42 -11.91 8.15
N SER A 15 6.47 -11.11 8.34
CA SER A 15 6.92 -10.14 7.33
C SER A 15 7.33 -10.81 6.02
N ALA A 16 8.02 -11.96 6.09
CA ALA A 16 8.36 -12.76 4.92
C ALA A 16 7.10 -13.31 4.22
N SER A 17 6.11 -13.79 4.99
CA SER A 17 4.84 -14.28 4.44
C SER A 17 4.04 -13.15 3.76
N VAL A 18 4.03 -11.95 4.33
CA VAL A 18 3.43 -10.76 3.71
C VAL A 18 4.15 -10.40 2.41
N ALA A 19 5.49 -10.39 2.40
CA ALA A 19 6.27 -10.12 1.20
C ALA A 19 6.01 -11.14 0.08
N GLN A 20 5.90 -12.43 0.42
CA GLN A 20 5.54 -13.49 -0.54
C GLN A 20 4.13 -13.29 -1.10
N TYR A 21 3.15 -12.96 -0.24
CA TYR A 21 1.79 -12.65 -0.68
C TYR A 21 1.78 -11.46 -1.65
N ILE A 22 2.44 -10.35 -1.32
CA ILE A 22 2.55 -9.17 -2.17
C ILE A 22 3.17 -9.53 -3.53
N THR A 23 4.25 -10.28 -3.54
CA THR A 23 4.92 -10.74 -4.77
C THR A 23 3.98 -11.58 -5.63
N ALA A 24 3.29 -12.55 -5.02
CA ALA A 24 2.35 -13.42 -5.74
C ALA A 24 1.17 -12.62 -6.34
N GLN A 25 0.61 -11.64 -5.60
CA GLN A 25 -0.44 -10.78 -6.13
C GLN A 25 0.07 -9.87 -7.26
N HIS A 26 1.26 -9.30 -7.10
CA HIS A 26 1.92 -8.52 -8.16
C HIS A 26 2.03 -9.32 -9.46
N GLU A 27 2.60 -10.53 -9.38
CA GLU A 27 2.77 -11.42 -10.53
C GLU A 27 1.44 -11.82 -11.18
N ALA A 28 0.42 -12.07 -10.36
CA ALA A 28 -0.90 -12.47 -10.84
C ALA A 28 -1.62 -11.33 -11.60
N TYR A 29 -1.51 -10.09 -11.13
CA TYR A 29 -2.25 -8.96 -11.71
C TYR A 29 -1.46 -8.17 -12.76
N LEU A 30 -0.13 -8.21 -12.75
CA LEU A 30 0.72 -7.47 -13.68
C LEU A 30 0.35 -7.69 -15.17
N PRO A 31 0.07 -8.93 -15.63
CA PRO A 31 -0.26 -9.18 -17.05
C PRO A 31 -1.54 -8.49 -17.53
N THR A 32 -2.48 -8.21 -16.64
CA THR A 32 -3.76 -7.54 -16.96
C THR A 32 -3.74 -6.04 -16.66
N GLY A 33 -2.65 -5.54 -16.08
CA GLY A 33 -2.51 -4.15 -15.69
C GLY A 33 -2.35 -3.22 -16.90
N ILE A 34 -3.13 -2.13 -16.90
CA ILE A 34 -3.06 -1.09 -17.93
C ILE A 34 -2.32 0.14 -17.42
N PRO A 35 -1.64 0.90 -18.29
CA PRO A 35 -0.97 2.14 -17.89
C PRO A 35 -2.00 3.22 -17.50
N LEU A 36 -1.51 4.29 -16.85
CA LEU A 36 -2.32 5.48 -16.60
C LEU A 36 -2.84 6.07 -17.91
N THR A 37 -4.11 6.49 -17.89
CA THR A 37 -4.67 7.31 -18.96
C THR A 37 -3.98 8.68 -19.00
N ALA A 38 -4.05 9.38 -20.15
CA ALA A 38 -3.51 10.73 -20.29
C ALA A 38 -4.10 11.71 -19.24
N LYS A 39 -5.38 11.58 -18.92
CA LYS A 39 -6.06 12.39 -17.90
C LYS A 39 -5.52 12.11 -16.50
N GLN A 40 -5.37 10.85 -16.11
CA GLN A 40 -4.79 10.46 -14.82
C GLN A 40 -3.33 10.93 -14.70
N ARG A 41 -2.55 10.72 -15.75
CA ARG A 41 -1.16 11.16 -15.81
C ARG A 41 -1.03 12.68 -15.66
N LEU A 42 -1.89 13.45 -16.32
CA LEU A 42 -1.91 14.91 -16.22
C LEU A 42 -2.24 15.37 -14.78
N ALA A 43 -3.21 14.73 -14.14
CA ALA A 43 -3.63 15.05 -12.77
C ALA A 43 -2.53 14.77 -11.73
N LEU A 44 -1.66 13.80 -11.99
CA LEU A 44 -0.60 13.34 -11.07
C LEU A 44 0.78 13.94 -11.39
N LYS A 45 0.92 14.56 -12.57
CA LYS A 45 2.14 15.24 -12.97
C LYS A 45 2.47 16.39 -12.00
N GLY A 46 3.71 16.47 -11.55
CA GLY A 46 4.16 17.46 -10.57
C GLY A 46 4.12 16.98 -9.12
N PHE A 47 3.50 15.82 -8.87
CA PHE A 47 3.53 15.15 -7.57
C PHE A 47 4.45 13.92 -7.59
N PHE A 48 4.38 13.14 -8.66
CA PHE A 48 5.14 11.90 -8.82
C PHE A 48 6.21 12.04 -9.90
N ILE A 49 7.34 11.37 -9.70
CA ILE A 49 8.40 11.28 -10.69
C ILE A 49 7.91 10.52 -11.94
N VAL A 50 8.48 10.85 -13.10
CA VAL A 50 8.09 10.24 -14.38
C VAL A 50 8.20 8.71 -14.34
N ALA A 51 9.22 8.17 -13.67
CA ALA A 51 9.43 6.73 -13.56
C ALA A 51 8.25 6.00 -12.87
N ILE A 52 7.59 6.62 -11.89
CA ILE A 52 6.35 6.08 -11.27
C ILE A 52 5.22 6.09 -12.29
N LEU A 53 4.97 7.25 -12.91
CA LEU A 53 3.87 7.43 -13.87
C LEU A 53 3.99 6.53 -15.11
N ASP A 54 5.20 6.14 -15.49
CA ASP A 54 5.45 5.24 -16.63
C ASP A 54 5.28 3.76 -16.28
N LYS A 55 5.66 3.38 -15.06
CA LYS A 55 5.75 1.97 -14.64
C LYS A 55 4.51 1.45 -13.95
N VAL A 56 3.69 2.31 -13.34
CA VAL A 56 2.47 1.87 -12.65
C VAL A 56 1.49 1.18 -13.60
N ARG A 57 0.85 0.15 -13.09
CA ARG A 57 -0.20 -0.61 -13.80
C ARG A 57 -1.46 -0.65 -12.96
N LEU A 58 -2.59 -0.37 -13.58
CA LEU A 58 -3.89 -0.31 -12.92
C LEU A 58 -4.73 -1.51 -13.35
N VAL A 59 -5.36 -2.16 -12.38
CA VAL A 59 -6.35 -3.23 -12.60
C VAL A 59 -7.64 -2.82 -11.89
N VAL A 60 -8.77 -2.87 -12.58
CA VAL A 60 -10.09 -2.67 -11.97
C VAL A 60 -10.86 -3.99 -12.04
N LEU A 61 -11.11 -4.58 -10.88
CA LEU A 61 -11.88 -5.83 -10.76
C LEU A 61 -13.37 -5.52 -10.74
N GLN A 62 -14.14 -6.12 -11.65
CA GLN A 62 -15.59 -5.89 -11.74
C GLN A 62 -16.41 -6.89 -10.91
N ASN A 63 -16.11 -8.19 -11.06
CA ASN A 63 -16.90 -9.27 -10.46
C ASN A 63 -16.08 -10.19 -9.54
N SER A 64 -14.89 -9.77 -9.18
CA SER A 64 -14.00 -10.49 -8.28
C SER A 64 -13.40 -9.56 -7.23
N ARG A 65 -12.82 -10.14 -6.20
CA ARG A 65 -12.18 -9.43 -5.10
C ARG A 65 -10.79 -9.99 -4.86
N VAL A 66 -9.86 -9.14 -4.47
CA VAL A 66 -8.56 -9.57 -3.96
C VAL A 66 -8.81 -10.47 -2.76
N GLN A 67 -8.19 -11.65 -2.74
CA GLN A 67 -8.36 -12.60 -1.65
C GLN A 67 -7.43 -12.25 -0.49
N ASN A 68 -7.92 -12.46 0.72
CA ASN A 68 -7.08 -12.33 1.91
C ASN A 68 -5.93 -13.34 1.90
N PRO A 69 -4.79 -13.02 2.53
CA PRO A 69 -3.67 -13.95 2.66
C PRO A 69 -4.09 -15.29 3.27
N ASN A 70 -3.53 -16.37 2.73
CA ASN A 70 -3.81 -17.75 3.17
C ASN A 70 -3.36 -18.05 4.61
N PHE A 71 -2.49 -17.23 5.19
CA PHE A 71 -2.04 -17.33 6.58
C PHE A 71 -2.96 -16.65 7.59
N TYR A 72 -4.00 -15.93 7.17
CA TYR A 72 -4.94 -15.25 8.08
C TYR A 72 -5.65 -16.18 9.06
N PRO A 73 -6.08 -17.41 8.71
CA PRO A 73 -6.65 -18.35 9.68
C PRO A 73 -5.70 -18.64 10.86
N GLN A 74 -4.40 -18.78 10.59
CA GLN A 74 -3.39 -18.99 11.63
C GLN A 74 -3.25 -17.76 12.55
N LEU A 75 -3.24 -16.56 11.99
CA LEU A 75 -3.21 -15.33 12.80
C LEU A 75 -4.46 -15.20 13.69
N ARG A 76 -5.63 -15.57 13.18
CA ARG A 76 -6.85 -15.60 13.99
C ARG A 76 -6.79 -16.60 15.15
N GLN A 77 -6.18 -17.76 14.92
CA GLN A 77 -5.94 -18.76 16.00
C GLN A 77 -4.98 -18.21 17.06
N LEU A 78 -4.01 -17.37 16.68
CA LEU A 78 -3.13 -16.64 17.60
C LEU A 78 -3.84 -15.48 18.32
N GLY A 79 -5.12 -15.20 18.01
CA GLY A 79 -5.92 -14.18 18.68
C GLY A 79 -6.01 -12.82 17.95
N PHE A 80 -5.46 -12.69 16.75
CA PHE A 80 -5.62 -11.47 15.94
C PHE A 80 -7.05 -11.36 15.40
N LYS A 81 -7.82 -10.35 15.84
CA LYS A 81 -9.22 -10.16 15.47
C LYS A 81 -9.41 -9.10 14.38
N ASN A 82 -8.53 -8.08 14.32
CA ASN A 82 -8.66 -6.90 13.48
C ASN A 82 -7.73 -6.95 12.27
N LEU A 83 -7.63 -8.11 11.62
CA LEU A 83 -6.85 -8.22 10.38
C LEU A 83 -7.53 -7.43 9.26
N PRO A 84 -6.77 -6.71 8.43
CA PRO A 84 -7.31 -6.02 7.26
C PRO A 84 -8.07 -7.00 6.35
N ASP A 85 -9.27 -6.66 5.91
CA ASP A 85 -10.00 -7.48 4.93
C ASP A 85 -9.85 -6.87 3.52
N PHE A 86 -8.91 -7.40 2.76
CA PHE A 86 -8.60 -6.91 1.40
C PHE A 86 -9.78 -7.01 0.44
N ARG A 87 -10.73 -7.88 0.69
CA ARG A 87 -11.95 -8.00 -0.10
C ARG A 87 -12.87 -6.77 0.02
N LEU A 88 -12.74 -6.01 1.11
CA LEU A 88 -13.56 -4.83 1.42
C LEU A 88 -12.86 -3.50 1.11
N MET A 89 -11.57 -3.51 0.83
CA MET A 89 -10.81 -2.31 0.49
C MET A 89 -11.23 -1.77 -0.88
N ALA A 90 -11.18 -0.45 -1.06
CA ALA A 90 -11.45 0.20 -2.33
C ALA A 90 -10.38 -0.14 -3.37
N ALA A 91 -9.12 -0.10 -2.95
CA ALA A 91 -7.98 -0.50 -3.77
C ALA A 91 -6.85 -1.05 -2.88
N ILE A 92 -5.88 -1.72 -3.48
CA ILE A 92 -4.68 -2.26 -2.83
C ILE A 92 -3.52 -2.17 -3.81
N THR A 93 -2.35 -1.78 -3.31
CA THR A 93 -1.12 -1.69 -4.10
C THR A 93 -0.18 -2.86 -3.83
N PHE A 94 0.29 -3.49 -4.89
CA PHE A 94 1.28 -4.56 -4.87
C PHE A 94 2.49 -4.15 -5.73
N GLY A 95 3.52 -3.56 -5.12
CA GLY A 95 4.67 -3.02 -5.85
C GLY A 95 4.28 -1.84 -6.75
N ASN A 96 4.32 -2.03 -8.06
CA ASN A 96 3.87 -1.04 -9.05
C ASN A 96 2.51 -1.41 -9.70
N VAL A 97 1.81 -2.39 -9.18
CA VAL A 97 0.47 -2.78 -9.64
C VAL A 97 -0.57 -2.35 -8.60
N VAL A 98 -1.54 -1.55 -9.03
CA VAL A 98 -2.65 -1.09 -8.19
C VAL A 98 -3.91 -1.81 -8.63
N VAL A 99 -4.52 -2.56 -7.70
CA VAL A 99 -5.76 -3.31 -7.94
C VAL A 99 -6.91 -2.63 -7.21
N SER A 100 -7.95 -2.23 -7.92
CA SER A 100 -9.13 -1.57 -7.37
C SER A 100 -10.39 -2.40 -7.58
N HIS A 101 -11.29 -2.31 -6.61
CA HIS A 101 -12.63 -2.91 -6.68
C HIS A 101 -13.71 -1.93 -7.18
N GLN A 102 -13.30 -0.73 -7.57
CA GLN A 102 -14.15 0.35 -8.07
C GLN A 102 -13.38 1.23 -9.05
N PRO A 103 -14.05 2.07 -9.85
CA PRO A 103 -13.36 3.06 -10.67
C PRO A 103 -12.49 4.00 -9.83
N PHE A 104 -11.31 4.33 -10.33
CA PHE A 104 -10.39 5.24 -9.65
C PHE A 104 -10.91 6.67 -9.64
N THR A 105 -11.07 7.25 -8.46
CA THR A 105 -11.07 8.71 -8.28
C THR A 105 -9.63 9.23 -8.28
N HIS A 106 -9.43 10.54 -8.44
CA HIS A 106 -8.09 11.12 -8.35
C HIS A 106 -7.48 10.94 -6.95
N GLY A 107 -8.28 11.10 -5.88
CA GLY A 107 -7.83 10.92 -4.50
C GLY A 107 -7.42 9.48 -4.20
N LEU A 108 -8.26 8.49 -4.57
CA LEU A 108 -7.94 7.08 -4.40
C LEU A 108 -6.66 6.72 -5.16
N LEU A 109 -6.56 7.13 -6.43
CA LEU A 109 -5.38 6.85 -7.24
C LEU A 109 -4.12 7.52 -6.66
N PHE A 110 -4.24 8.75 -6.16
CA PHE A 110 -3.11 9.44 -5.53
C PHE A 110 -2.61 8.68 -4.30
N HIS A 111 -3.51 8.26 -3.40
CA HIS A 111 -3.20 7.45 -2.22
C HIS A 111 -2.44 6.18 -2.59
N GLU A 112 -2.95 5.42 -3.55
CA GLU A 112 -2.30 4.18 -3.99
C GLU A 112 -0.93 4.42 -4.63
N LEU A 113 -0.75 5.52 -5.37
CA LEU A 113 0.56 5.85 -5.93
C LEU A 113 1.58 6.29 -4.86
N VAL A 114 1.15 6.78 -3.71
CA VAL A 114 2.06 6.96 -2.57
C VAL A 114 2.63 5.61 -2.13
N HIS A 115 1.81 4.56 -2.06
CA HIS A 115 2.31 3.21 -1.78
C HIS A 115 3.27 2.70 -2.88
N VAL A 116 3.00 2.99 -4.15
CA VAL A 116 3.97 2.68 -5.23
C VAL A 116 5.33 3.35 -4.98
N GLU A 117 5.34 4.61 -4.53
CA GLU A 117 6.58 5.32 -4.18
C GLU A 117 7.26 4.70 -2.95
N GLN A 118 6.49 4.33 -1.93
CA GLN A 118 7.01 3.63 -0.74
C GLN A 118 7.67 2.29 -1.14
N TYR A 119 7.02 1.49 -1.99
CA TYR A 119 7.62 0.26 -2.55
C TYR A 119 8.88 0.53 -3.35
N ARG A 120 8.91 1.61 -4.14
CA ARG A 120 10.07 1.99 -4.94
C ARG A 120 11.29 2.30 -4.06
N GLN A 121 11.09 2.98 -2.94
CA GLN A 121 12.18 3.37 -2.03
C GLN A 121 12.59 2.25 -1.07
N LEU A 122 11.65 1.49 -0.56
CA LEU A 122 11.86 0.47 0.47
C LEU A 122 12.10 -0.93 -0.10
N GLY A 123 11.55 -1.23 -1.28
CA GLY A 123 11.41 -2.60 -1.76
C GLY A 123 10.34 -3.39 -1.00
N ILE A 124 9.90 -4.51 -1.57
CA ILE A 124 8.81 -5.33 -1.01
C ILE A 124 9.14 -5.84 0.39
N GLN A 125 10.37 -6.30 0.61
CA GLN A 125 10.76 -6.91 1.89
C GLN A 125 10.72 -5.90 3.04
N GLN A 126 11.31 -4.72 2.87
CA GLN A 126 11.34 -3.68 3.91
C GLN A 126 9.94 -3.09 4.11
N PHE A 127 9.19 -2.84 3.03
CA PHE A 127 7.79 -2.42 3.12
C PHE A 127 6.98 -3.40 3.97
N SER A 128 7.07 -4.71 3.68
CA SER A 128 6.35 -5.74 4.44
C SER A 128 6.74 -5.80 5.92
N ASN A 129 8.02 -5.61 6.22
CA ASN A 129 8.49 -5.55 7.60
C ASN A 129 7.89 -4.36 8.36
N LEU A 130 7.93 -3.17 7.75
CA LEU A 130 7.38 -1.94 8.35
C LEU A 130 5.85 -2.02 8.47
N TYR A 131 5.18 -2.61 7.48
CA TYR A 131 3.73 -2.83 7.52
C TYR A 131 3.32 -3.73 8.69
N VAL A 132 3.99 -4.88 8.84
CA VAL A 132 3.72 -5.83 9.95
C VAL A 132 4.01 -5.19 11.30
N ARG A 133 5.17 -4.54 11.46
CA ARG A 133 5.52 -3.87 12.70
C ARG A 133 4.54 -2.75 13.04
N GLY A 134 4.19 -1.92 12.06
CA GLY A 134 3.21 -0.84 12.23
C GLY A 134 1.83 -1.37 12.64
N PHE A 135 1.36 -2.46 12.03
CA PHE A 135 0.11 -3.12 12.41
C PHE A 135 0.14 -3.61 13.87
N LEU A 136 1.25 -4.23 14.30
CA LEU A 136 1.39 -4.77 15.65
C LEU A 136 1.49 -3.67 16.71
N THR A 137 2.18 -2.57 16.43
CA THR A 137 2.41 -1.46 17.38
C THR A 137 1.31 -0.40 17.33
N GLY A 138 0.70 -0.18 16.16
CA GLY A 138 -0.34 0.84 15.94
C GLY A 138 -1.76 0.42 16.33
N GLY A 139 -1.95 -0.80 16.83
CA GLY A 139 -3.26 -1.29 17.24
C GLY A 139 -4.20 -1.68 16.11
N GLY A 140 -3.70 -1.83 14.88
CA GLY A 140 -4.46 -2.23 13.70
C GLY A 140 -4.10 -1.45 12.44
N TYR A 141 -4.94 -1.56 11.42
CA TYR A 141 -4.70 -0.98 10.09
C TYR A 141 -4.49 0.54 10.11
N ASP A 142 -5.36 1.27 10.80
CA ASP A 142 -5.32 2.75 10.82
C ASP A 142 -4.07 3.32 11.52
N GLY A 143 -3.39 2.51 12.33
CA GLY A 143 -2.15 2.88 13.01
C GLY A 143 -0.87 2.52 12.25
N ILE A 144 -0.98 1.96 11.04
CA ILE A 144 0.19 1.63 10.21
C ILE A 144 0.82 2.92 9.68
N PRO A 145 2.11 3.23 10.00
CA PRO A 145 2.74 4.47 9.55
C PRO A 145 2.78 4.64 8.03
N LEU A 146 2.92 3.57 7.25
CA LEU A 146 2.84 3.60 5.79
C LEU A 146 1.48 4.13 5.31
N GLU A 147 0.39 3.68 5.92
CA GLU A 147 -0.97 4.16 5.63
C GLU A 147 -1.15 5.62 6.07
N MET A 148 -0.70 5.95 7.29
CA MET A 148 -0.77 7.32 7.81
C MET A 148 -0.05 8.32 6.88
N ASN A 149 1.10 7.95 6.33
CA ASN A 149 1.83 8.77 5.36
C ASN A 149 1.02 8.93 4.07
N ALA A 150 0.46 7.84 3.52
CA ALA A 150 -0.36 7.88 2.32
C ALA A 150 -1.63 8.73 2.49
N TYR A 151 -2.33 8.59 3.61
CA TYR A 151 -3.49 9.43 3.95
C TYR A 151 -3.12 10.91 4.12
N ALA A 152 -2.02 11.22 4.80
CA ALA A 152 -1.58 12.60 4.99
C ALA A 152 -1.29 13.29 3.65
N LEU A 153 -0.57 12.62 2.76
CA LEU A 153 -0.25 13.15 1.44
C LEU A 153 -1.48 13.22 0.53
N GLY A 154 -2.37 12.22 0.59
CA GLY A 154 -3.65 12.21 -0.11
C GLY A 154 -4.55 13.38 0.31
N THR A 155 -4.70 13.61 1.60
CA THR A 155 -5.46 14.74 2.14
C THR A 155 -4.89 16.09 1.67
N ARG A 156 -3.55 16.23 1.66
CA ARG A 156 -2.89 17.44 1.15
C ARG A 156 -3.15 17.65 -0.35
N PHE A 157 -3.13 16.59 -1.14
CA PHE A 157 -3.47 16.63 -2.56
C PHE A 157 -4.93 17.05 -2.78
N GLU A 158 -5.88 16.44 -2.07
CA GLU A 158 -7.31 16.74 -2.23
C GLU A 158 -7.66 18.17 -1.78
N ALA A 159 -7.00 18.67 -0.74
CA ALA A 159 -7.20 20.05 -0.25
C ALA A 159 -6.77 21.09 -1.30
N ASN A 160 -5.70 20.87 -2.05
CA ASN A 160 -5.25 21.77 -3.10
C ASN A 160 -4.50 21.06 -4.24
N PRO A 161 -5.23 20.48 -5.21
CA PRO A 161 -4.63 19.70 -6.31
C PRO A 161 -3.73 20.51 -7.26
N ARG A 162 -3.70 21.86 -7.11
CA ARG A 162 -2.85 22.74 -7.91
C ARG A 162 -1.54 23.09 -7.21
N GLN A 163 -1.43 22.86 -5.93
CA GLN A 163 -0.21 23.10 -5.17
C GLN A 163 0.67 21.84 -5.18
N HIS A 164 1.53 21.76 -6.17
CA HIS A 164 2.42 20.60 -6.35
C HIS A 164 3.42 20.47 -5.19
N PHE A 165 3.75 19.23 -4.88
CA PHE A 165 4.82 18.84 -3.96
C PHE A 165 5.40 17.49 -4.42
N SER A 166 6.63 17.21 -4.03
CA SER A 166 7.30 15.96 -4.40
C SER A 166 6.93 14.85 -3.41
N VAL A 167 6.13 13.87 -3.84
CA VAL A 167 5.82 12.67 -3.04
C VAL A 167 7.10 11.89 -2.73
N SER A 168 8.05 11.85 -3.68
CA SER A 168 9.34 11.19 -3.48
C SER A 168 10.11 11.79 -2.31
N ASP A 169 10.18 13.12 -2.21
CA ASP A 169 10.90 13.80 -1.13
C ASP A 169 10.19 13.63 0.21
N GLU A 170 8.86 13.68 0.23
CA GLU A 170 8.06 13.44 1.43
C GLU A 170 8.27 12.02 1.99
N VAL A 171 8.21 11.00 1.13
CA VAL A 171 8.47 9.61 1.53
C VAL A 171 9.92 9.44 2.01
N THR A 172 10.89 10.02 1.30
CA THR A 172 12.30 10.01 1.71
C THR A 172 12.49 10.62 3.11
N GLU A 173 11.81 11.74 3.39
CA GLU A 173 11.88 12.40 4.68
C GLU A 173 11.27 11.56 5.80
N TRP A 174 10.18 10.84 5.55
CA TRP A 174 9.61 9.90 6.52
C TRP A 174 10.58 8.76 6.84
N ILE A 175 11.23 8.19 5.82
CA ILE A 175 12.27 7.15 5.99
C ILE A 175 13.44 7.71 6.81
N ARG A 176 13.93 8.89 6.45
CA ARG A 176 15.08 9.52 7.12
C ARG A 176 14.81 9.82 8.60
N ARG A 177 13.56 10.13 8.95
CA ARG A 177 13.13 10.41 10.33
C ARG A 177 12.69 9.17 11.10
N ASP A 178 12.88 7.99 10.54
CA ASP A 178 12.47 6.71 11.14
C ASP A 178 10.98 6.72 11.58
N ARG A 179 10.12 7.25 10.70
CA ARG A 179 8.67 7.38 10.98
C ARG A 179 7.84 6.18 10.52
N PHE A 180 8.46 5.22 9.85
CA PHE A 180 7.80 3.98 9.40
C PHE A 180 7.99 2.84 10.37
#